data_5eee6b4c63d01d609f89bb8fc4596c48
#
_entry.id   5eee6b4c63d01d609f89bb8fc4596c48
#
_cell.length_a   1.000
_cell.length_b   1.000
_cell.length_c   1.000
_cell.angle_alpha   90.00
_cell.angle_beta   90.00
_cell.angle_gamma   90.00
#
_symmetry.space_group_name_H-M   'P 1'
#
loop_
_entity.id
_entity.type
_entity.pdbx_description
1 polymer ?
#
loop_
_entity_poly.entity_id
_entity_poly.type
_entity_poly.pdbx_seq_one_letter_code
_entity_poly.pdbx_strand_id
1 'polypeptide(L)'
;MNWGDRDIFSRTRGTKGKPLSEAVPDIVAEDIPEAASEAKKPRFSKKMLIIIGAIVTLLLVGGGAAYTMLSGGESTEEVKAEGYGEGRVSYVEAPPMVVNLREADGSARFLKIRFTLIPVNPDKADELKKKLPLIVDAFQPFLRELRPEDLSGSAAVFRIKEEMLVRATEAVGQHQIKDILIQDLIQQ
;
A
#
# COMPACT_ATOMS: atom_id res chain seq x y z
N MET A 1 37.10 -20.21 -45.77
CA MET A 1 37.76 -20.50 -44.45
C MET A 1 36.62 -20.48 -43.44
N ASN A 2 35.89 -21.45 -43.25
CA ASN A 2 35.82 -22.79 -42.70
C ASN A 2 36.54 -22.92 -41.36
N TRP A 3 35.76 -23.02 -40.27
CA TRP A 3 36.01 -23.62 -38.94
C TRP A 3 34.81 -23.19 -38.11
N GLY A 4 34.04 -24.05 -37.46
CA GLY A 4 34.10 -25.47 -37.18
C GLY A 4 33.11 -25.70 -36.03
N ASP A 5 32.18 -26.50 -36.38
CA ASP A 5 31.28 -27.31 -35.61
C ASP A 5 31.92 -27.92 -34.34
N ARG A 6 31.25 -27.83 -33.21
CA ARG A 6 31.45 -28.77 -32.12
C ARG A 6 30.16 -29.00 -31.32
N ASP A 7 29.39 -29.91 -31.85
CA ASP A 7 28.57 -30.80 -31.04
C ASP A 7 29.42 -31.59 -30.06
N ILE A 8 29.14 -31.59 -28.80
CA ILE A 8 29.48 -32.57 -27.79
C ILE A 8 28.44 -32.36 -26.66
N PHE A 9 27.60 -33.23 -26.23
CA PHE A 9 27.60 -34.64 -26.00
C PHE A 9 26.22 -35.02 -25.46
N SER A 10 25.45 -35.73 -26.23
CA SER A 10 24.37 -36.56 -25.75
C SER A 10 24.96 -37.75 -24.97
N ARG A 11 24.51 -37.96 -23.76
CA ARG A 11 24.61 -39.30 -23.17
C ARG A 11 23.41 -39.59 -22.27
N THR A 12 22.49 -40.26 -22.88
CA THR A 12 21.49 -41.14 -22.29
C THR A 12 22.13 -42.15 -21.38
N ARG A 13 21.62 -42.33 -20.20
CA ARG A 13 21.54 -43.70 -19.64
C ARG A 13 20.35 -43.78 -18.71
N GLY A 14 19.38 -44.53 -19.16
CA GLY A 14 18.25 -45.03 -18.40
C GLY A 14 18.70 -46.07 -17.39
N THR A 15 18.04 -46.05 -16.28
CA THR A 15 17.92 -47.24 -15.43
C THR A 15 16.47 -47.39 -15.05
N LYS A 16 15.90 -48.43 -15.61
CA LYS A 16 14.65 -49.09 -15.13
C LYS A 16 14.92 -49.56 -13.70
N GLY A 17 14.07 -49.20 -12.78
CA GLY A 17 14.04 -49.77 -11.43
C GLY A 17 12.60 -50.01 -11.04
N LYS A 18 12.22 -51.24 -10.98
CA LYS A 18 11.01 -51.94 -10.62
C LYS A 18 10.19 -51.35 -9.48
N PRO A 19 8.88 -51.64 -9.47
CA PRO A 19 8.01 -51.41 -8.32
C PRO A 19 8.28 -52.47 -7.25
N LEU A 20 8.60 -52.05 -6.06
CA LEU A 20 8.57 -52.86 -4.86
C LEU A 20 7.20 -52.70 -4.22
N SER A 21 6.32 -53.62 -4.58
CA SER A 21 5.24 -54.14 -3.75
C SER A 21 5.89 -55.04 -2.70
N GLU A 22 5.64 -54.83 -1.45
CA GLU A 22 5.60 -55.73 -0.30
C GLU A 22 5.91 -54.92 0.95
N ALA A 23 5.04 -54.81 1.85
CA ALA A 23 4.58 -55.66 2.88
C ALA A 23 3.68 -54.81 3.81
N VAL A 24 2.42 -55.14 3.84
CA VAL A 24 1.51 -54.80 4.93
C VAL A 24 1.68 -55.91 5.96
N PRO A 25 2.01 -55.68 7.19
CA PRO A 25 1.74 -56.63 8.24
C PRO A 25 0.32 -56.49 8.71
N ASP A 26 -0.46 -57.56 8.57
CA ASP A 26 -1.66 -57.86 9.32
C ASP A 26 -1.48 -57.57 10.80
N ILE A 27 -2.23 -56.62 11.30
CA ILE A 27 -2.53 -56.54 12.71
C ILE A 27 -4.01 -56.81 12.91
N VAL A 28 -4.21 -58.06 13.24
CA VAL A 28 -5.24 -58.69 14.07
C VAL A 28 -6.38 -57.75 14.49
N ALA A 29 -7.54 -58.09 13.96
CA ALA A 29 -8.84 -57.69 14.48
C ALA A 29 -8.97 -58.19 15.92
N GLU A 30 -8.94 -57.33 16.89
CA GLU A 30 -9.31 -57.64 18.26
C GLU A 30 -10.56 -56.85 18.62
N ASP A 31 -11.61 -57.59 18.78
CA ASP A 31 -12.83 -57.37 19.53
C ASP A 31 -13.21 -55.94 19.94
N ILE A 32 -14.13 -55.37 19.21
CA ILE A 32 -14.96 -54.30 19.70
C ILE A 32 -16.26 -54.92 20.20
N PRO A 33 -16.55 -54.94 21.49
CA PRO A 33 -17.85 -55.36 21.96
C PRO A 33 -18.91 -54.37 21.51
N GLU A 34 -19.84 -54.88 20.74
CA GLU A 34 -21.12 -54.27 20.39
C GLU A 34 -21.94 -53.99 21.64
N ALA A 35 -21.72 -52.83 22.22
CA ALA A 35 -22.62 -52.30 23.26
C ALA A 35 -23.69 -51.47 22.56
N ALA A 36 -24.76 -52.11 22.19
CA ALA A 36 -26.02 -51.48 21.86
C ALA A 36 -26.46 -50.59 23.04
N SER A 37 -26.12 -49.33 22.97
CA SER A 37 -26.73 -48.30 23.82
C SER A 37 -28.00 -47.82 23.14
N GLU A 38 -29.13 -48.44 23.47
CA GLU A 38 -30.43 -47.85 23.24
C GLU A 38 -30.48 -46.47 23.84
N ALA A 39 -30.31 -45.44 23.00
CA ALA A 39 -30.56 -44.07 23.39
C ALA A 39 -32.06 -43.89 23.63
N LYS A 40 -32.48 -44.09 24.88
CA LYS A 40 -33.76 -43.62 25.41
C LYS A 40 -33.90 -42.15 25.04
N LYS A 41 -34.78 -41.85 24.09
CA LYS A 41 -35.18 -40.47 23.76
C LYS A 41 -35.73 -39.82 25.03
N PRO A 42 -35.14 -38.78 25.59
CA PRO A 42 -35.69 -38.08 26.73
C PRO A 42 -37.03 -37.48 26.32
N ARG A 43 -38.10 -37.93 26.91
CA ARG A 43 -39.42 -37.31 26.79
C ARG A 43 -39.35 -36.00 27.58
N PHE A 44 -38.90 -34.92 26.97
CA PHE A 44 -38.92 -33.59 27.56
C PHE A 44 -40.37 -33.16 27.78
N SER A 45 -40.71 -32.97 29.03
CA SER A 45 -42.00 -32.40 29.42
C SER A 45 -42.14 -31.01 28.79
N LYS A 46 -43.35 -30.67 28.30
CA LYS A 46 -43.64 -29.37 27.71
C LYS A 46 -43.18 -28.19 28.57
N LYS A 47 -43.22 -28.38 29.92
CA LYS A 47 -42.71 -27.40 30.90
C LYS A 47 -41.18 -27.25 30.84
N MET A 48 -40.44 -28.32 30.57
CA MET A 48 -38.98 -28.29 30.47
C MET A 48 -38.52 -27.62 29.16
N LEU A 49 -39.26 -27.79 28.07
CA LEU A 49 -39.03 -27.09 26.80
C LEU A 49 -39.23 -25.56 26.93
N ILE A 50 -40.23 -25.14 27.71
CA ILE A 50 -40.48 -23.72 27.96
C ILE A 50 -39.34 -23.10 28.80
N ILE A 51 -38.85 -23.82 29.81
CA ILE A 51 -37.75 -23.39 30.67
C ILE A 51 -36.45 -23.27 29.85
N ILE A 52 -36.15 -24.25 29.03
CA ILE A 52 -34.97 -24.24 28.15
C ILE A 52 -35.06 -23.08 27.14
N GLY A 53 -36.25 -22.86 26.54
CA GLY A 53 -36.49 -21.73 25.64
C GLY A 53 -36.29 -20.38 26.32
N ALA A 54 -36.77 -20.20 27.57
CA ALA A 54 -36.59 -18.99 28.35
C ALA A 54 -35.10 -18.71 28.67
N ILE A 55 -34.36 -19.77 29.06
CA ILE A 55 -32.92 -19.66 29.35
C ILE A 55 -32.13 -19.28 28.10
N VAL A 56 -32.44 -19.90 26.93
CA VAL A 56 -31.76 -19.58 25.68
C VAL A 56 -32.06 -18.15 25.24
N THR A 57 -33.29 -17.68 25.38
CA THR A 57 -33.67 -16.30 25.11
C THR A 57 -32.96 -15.32 26.03
N LEU A 58 -32.86 -15.63 27.33
CA LEU A 58 -32.15 -14.79 28.29
C LEU A 58 -30.64 -14.72 28.00
N LEU A 59 -30.03 -15.84 27.56
CA LEU A 59 -28.62 -15.87 27.17
C LEU A 59 -28.35 -15.11 25.84
N LEU A 60 -29.28 -15.16 24.89
CA LEU A 60 -29.16 -14.42 23.64
C LEU A 60 -29.31 -12.89 23.85
N VAL A 61 -30.26 -12.48 24.67
CA VAL A 61 -30.49 -11.06 24.97
C VAL A 61 -29.43 -10.53 25.93
N GLY A 62 -29.12 -11.26 27.01
CA GLY A 62 -28.10 -10.86 27.99
C GLY A 62 -26.67 -10.98 27.45
N GLY A 63 -26.39 -12.06 26.71
CA GLY A 63 -25.08 -12.26 26.06
C GLY A 63 -24.80 -11.26 24.93
N GLY A 64 -25.82 -10.89 24.14
CA GLY A 64 -25.70 -9.86 23.12
C GLY A 64 -25.37 -8.48 23.72
N ALA A 65 -26.07 -8.11 24.81
CA ALA A 65 -25.80 -6.83 25.49
C ALA A 65 -24.42 -6.82 26.18
N ALA A 66 -24.01 -7.93 26.81
CA ALA A 66 -22.68 -8.05 27.39
C ALA A 66 -21.57 -8.09 26.33
N TYR A 67 -21.82 -8.75 25.21
CA TYR A 67 -20.87 -8.79 24.09
C TYR A 67 -20.63 -7.41 23.50
N THR A 68 -21.66 -6.59 23.30
CA THR A 68 -21.51 -5.22 22.83
C THR A 68 -20.85 -4.30 23.86
N MET A 69 -21.02 -4.56 25.17
CA MET A 69 -20.32 -3.81 26.21
C MET A 69 -18.85 -4.26 26.39
N LEU A 70 -18.54 -5.54 26.22
CA LEU A 70 -17.17 -6.06 26.32
C LEU A 70 -16.38 -5.93 25.01
N SER A 71 -17.01 -5.99 23.85
CA SER A 71 -16.38 -5.75 22.54
C SER A 71 -16.41 -4.29 22.11
N GLY A 72 -17.04 -3.41 22.90
CA GLY A 72 -16.97 -1.97 22.75
C GLY A 72 -15.66 -1.35 23.24
N GLY A 73 -14.60 -2.12 23.40
CA GLY A 73 -13.29 -1.70 23.87
C GLY A 73 -12.14 -1.92 22.91
N GLU A 74 -12.39 -2.42 21.71
CA GLU A 74 -11.48 -2.22 20.58
C GLU A 74 -12.01 -1.01 19.80
N SER A 75 -11.85 0.19 20.40
CA SER A 75 -11.45 1.31 19.59
C SER A 75 -10.21 0.80 18.87
N THR A 76 -10.39 0.32 17.64
CA THR A 76 -9.40 0.61 16.62
C THR A 76 -9.15 2.09 16.84
N GLU A 77 -8.10 2.46 17.56
CA GLU A 77 -7.41 3.68 17.29
C GLU A 77 -7.08 3.54 15.81
N GLU A 78 -8.04 3.96 14.97
CA GLU A 78 -7.65 4.59 13.73
C GLU A 78 -6.53 5.50 14.18
N VAL A 79 -5.32 5.08 13.87
CA VAL A 79 -4.18 5.96 13.80
C VAL A 79 -4.71 7.01 12.83
N LYS A 80 -5.36 8.02 13.44
CA LYS A 80 -5.74 9.25 12.80
C LYS A 80 -4.40 9.71 12.29
N ALA A 81 -4.13 9.39 11.03
CA ALA A 81 -3.06 9.99 10.30
C ALA A 81 -3.39 11.47 10.40
N GLU A 82 -2.85 12.11 11.44
CA GLU A 82 -2.86 13.55 11.59
C GLU A 82 -2.07 14.06 10.41
N GLY A 83 -2.77 14.29 9.34
CA GLY A 83 -2.13 14.78 8.12
C GLY A 83 -3.10 15.16 7.02
N TYR A 84 -4.17 14.45 6.88
CA TYR A 84 -5.15 14.73 5.84
C TYR A 84 -6.53 14.66 6.48
N GLY A 85 -6.94 15.78 7.09
CA GLY A 85 -8.33 15.92 7.51
C GLY A 85 -9.24 15.55 6.35
N GLU A 86 -10.36 14.89 6.59
CA GLU A 86 -11.45 14.59 5.65
C GLU A 86 -12.08 15.85 5.04
N GLY A 87 -11.26 16.86 4.76
CA GLY A 87 -11.61 18.02 3.97
C GLY A 87 -11.30 17.71 2.51
N ARG A 88 -12.09 18.19 1.61
CA ARG A 88 -11.84 18.18 0.16
C ARG A 88 -10.39 18.58 -0.09
N VAL A 89 -9.55 17.61 -0.50
CA VAL A 89 -8.20 17.92 -0.94
C VAL A 89 -8.32 18.42 -2.37
N SER A 90 -7.89 19.63 -2.61
CA SER A 90 -7.84 20.20 -3.96
C SER A 90 -6.39 20.13 -4.46
N TYR A 91 -6.24 19.81 -5.72
CA TYR A 91 -4.96 19.70 -6.38
C TYR A 91 -4.88 20.71 -7.53
N VAL A 92 -3.77 21.43 -7.60
CA VAL A 92 -3.52 22.39 -8.68
C VAL A 92 -2.33 21.85 -9.49
N GLU A 93 -2.62 21.24 -10.63
CA GLU A 93 -1.59 20.73 -11.53
C GLU A 93 -0.87 21.87 -12.24
N ALA A 94 0.46 21.80 -12.26
CA ALA A 94 1.29 22.71 -13.01
C ALA A 94 1.64 22.14 -14.39
N PRO A 95 1.85 22.98 -15.39
CA PRO A 95 2.38 22.53 -16.68
C PRO A 95 3.78 21.92 -16.48
N PRO A 96 4.13 20.89 -17.27
CA PRO A 96 5.47 20.32 -17.21
C PRO A 96 6.52 21.36 -17.56
N MET A 97 7.59 21.43 -16.75
CA MET A 97 8.71 22.31 -16.99
C MET A 97 9.90 21.52 -17.53
N VAL A 98 10.63 22.12 -18.48
CA VAL A 98 11.91 21.59 -18.96
C VAL A 98 12.95 22.71 -18.81
N VAL A 99 14.00 22.41 -18.08
CA VAL A 99 15.10 23.36 -17.86
C VAL A 99 16.43 22.72 -18.23
N ASN A 100 17.39 23.55 -18.65
CA ASN A 100 18.76 23.11 -18.87
C ASN A 100 19.51 23.13 -17.53
N LEU A 101 20.14 22.03 -17.19
CA LEU A 101 20.96 21.89 -15.98
C LEU A 101 22.35 22.54 -16.19
N ARG A 102 22.96 22.94 -15.08
CA ARG A 102 24.32 23.47 -15.08
C ARG A 102 25.33 22.31 -15.08
N GLU A 103 26.08 22.18 -16.17
CA GLU A 103 27.18 21.22 -16.29
C GLU A 103 28.54 21.94 -16.28
N ALA A 104 29.51 21.29 -15.64
CA ALA A 104 30.87 21.83 -15.56
C ALA A 104 31.66 21.62 -16.87
N ASP A 105 31.29 20.60 -17.64
CA ASP A 105 31.94 20.23 -18.91
C ASP A 105 31.31 20.88 -20.14
N GLY A 106 30.24 21.67 -19.93
CA GLY A 106 29.52 22.35 -21.01
C GLY A 106 28.56 21.47 -21.80
N SER A 107 28.34 20.21 -21.38
CA SER A 107 27.35 19.36 -22.01
C SER A 107 25.93 19.90 -21.69
N ALA A 108 25.02 19.71 -22.65
CA ALA A 108 23.62 20.09 -22.43
C ALA A 108 22.83 18.93 -21.83
N ARG A 109 22.42 19.09 -20.60
CA ARG A 109 21.49 18.16 -19.93
C ARG A 109 20.21 18.87 -19.56
N PHE A 110 19.11 18.15 -19.71
CA PHE A 110 17.79 18.70 -19.45
C PHE A 110 17.15 18.01 -18.26
N LEU A 111 16.48 18.80 -17.43
CA LEU A 111 15.61 18.31 -16.36
C LEU A 111 14.17 18.56 -16.77
N LYS A 112 13.40 17.50 -16.88
CA LYS A 112 11.94 17.57 -17.02
C LYS A 112 11.31 17.31 -15.65
N ILE A 113 10.48 18.24 -15.18
CA ILE A 113 9.77 18.11 -13.90
C ILE A 113 8.28 18.30 -14.10
N ARG A 114 7.48 17.46 -13.46
CA ARG A 114 6.04 17.64 -13.27
C ARG A 114 5.72 17.67 -11.80
N PHE A 115 4.89 18.62 -11.40
CA PHE A 115 4.50 18.78 -10.01
C PHE A 115 3.06 19.24 -9.88
N THR A 116 2.51 19.03 -8.70
CA THR A 116 1.16 19.44 -8.31
C THR A 116 1.24 20.16 -6.99
N LEU A 117 0.53 21.27 -6.86
CA LEU A 117 0.45 22.05 -5.65
C LEU A 117 -0.78 21.65 -4.83
N ILE A 118 -0.62 21.56 -3.54
CA ILE A 118 -1.71 21.38 -2.58
C ILE A 118 -1.95 22.71 -1.89
N PRO A 119 -3.08 23.39 -2.11
CA PRO A 119 -3.42 24.60 -1.37
C PRO A 119 -3.71 24.28 0.10
N VAL A 120 -3.45 25.22 0.99
CA VAL A 120 -3.81 25.12 2.42
C VAL A 120 -5.32 25.01 2.59
N ASN A 121 -6.07 25.75 1.78
CA ASN A 121 -7.55 25.69 1.74
C ASN A 121 -7.99 25.29 0.33
N PRO A 122 -8.83 24.25 0.17
CA PRO A 122 -9.35 23.83 -1.11
C PRO A 122 -10.05 24.94 -1.92
N ASP A 123 -10.71 25.88 -1.24
CA ASP A 123 -11.40 27.01 -1.86
C ASP A 123 -10.45 28.01 -2.54
N LYS A 124 -9.16 27.96 -2.18
CA LYS A 124 -8.13 28.81 -2.79
C LYS A 124 -7.47 28.21 -4.02
N ALA A 125 -7.89 27.01 -4.44
CA ALA A 125 -7.29 26.32 -5.59
C ALA A 125 -7.35 27.16 -6.87
N ASP A 126 -8.48 27.81 -7.14
CA ASP A 126 -8.64 28.66 -8.33
C ASP A 126 -7.77 29.93 -8.27
N GLU A 127 -7.59 30.51 -7.09
CA GLU A 127 -6.70 31.63 -6.89
C GLU A 127 -5.24 31.20 -7.11
N LEU A 128 -4.86 30.07 -6.52
CA LEU A 128 -3.51 29.50 -6.68
C LEU A 128 -3.22 29.15 -8.15
N LYS A 129 -4.21 28.63 -8.88
CA LYS A 129 -4.11 28.34 -10.31
C LYS A 129 -3.83 29.61 -11.13
N LYS A 130 -4.43 30.75 -10.78
CA LYS A 130 -4.15 32.02 -11.44
C LYS A 130 -2.72 32.53 -11.15
N LYS A 131 -2.13 32.13 -10.02
CA LYS A 131 -0.77 32.49 -9.61
C LYS A 131 0.29 31.51 -10.09
N LEU A 132 -0.08 30.40 -10.76
CA LEU A 132 0.85 29.40 -11.30
C LEU A 132 2.00 30.02 -12.11
N PRO A 133 1.78 31.01 -13.00
CA PRO A 133 2.88 31.64 -13.75
C PRO A 133 3.98 32.21 -12.84
N LEU A 134 3.61 32.81 -11.70
CA LEU A 134 4.56 33.37 -10.74
C LEU A 134 5.38 32.25 -10.07
N ILE A 135 4.74 31.14 -9.75
CA ILE A 135 5.40 29.98 -9.14
C ILE A 135 6.39 29.36 -10.12
N VAL A 136 5.95 29.14 -11.36
CA VAL A 136 6.79 28.60 -12.44
C VAL A 136 7.99 29.50 -12.69
N ASP A 137 7.81 30.81 -12.71
CA ASP A 137 8.89 31.77 -12.86
C ASP A 137 9.89 31.70 -11.70
N ALA A 138 9.40 31.62 -10.45
CA ALA A 138 10.24 31.47 -9.26
C ALA A 138 11.06 30.17 -9.24
N PHE A 139 10.57 29.09 -9.88
CA PHE A 139 11.29 27.84 -9.96
C PHE A 139 12.39 27.81 -11.01
N GLN A 140 12.25 28.57 -12.09
CA GLN A 140 13.18 28.51 -13.24
C GLN A 140 14.63 28.76 -12.84
N PRO A 141 15.01 29.84 -12.12
CA PRO A 141 16.40 30.09 -11.76
C PRO A 141 16.97 28.97 -10.89
N PHE A 142 16.19 28.53 -9.88
CA PHE A 142 16.59 27.44 -9.00
C PHE A 142 16.87 26.14 -9.76
N LEU A 143 15.93 25.71 -10.60
CA LEU A 143 16.06 24.45 -11.34
C LEU A 143 17.23 24.49 -12.35
N ARG A 144 17.59 25.68 -12.89
CA ARG A 144 18.75 25.85 -13.78
C ARG A 144 20.09 25.83 -13.04
N GLU A 145 20.10 26.11 -11.76
CA GLU A 145 21.31 26.06 -10.94
C GLU A 145 21.66 24.66 -10.48
N LEU A 146 20.69 23.72 -10.55
CA LEU A 146 20.89 22.33 -10.18
C LEU A 146 21.91 21.64 -11.10
N ARG A 147 22.74 20.83 -10.50
CA ARG A 147 23.68 19.94 -11.19
C ARG A 147 23.12 18.52 -11.22
N PRO A 148 23.56 17.67 -12.16
CA PRO A 148 23.17 16.27 -12.17
C PRO A 148 23.43 15.55 -10.86
N GLU A 149 24.50 15.90 -10.14
CA GLU A 149 24.82 15.32 -8.84
C GLU A 149 23.77 15.67 -7.79
N ASP A 150 23.16 16.86 -7.86
CA ASP A 150 22.10 17.30 -6.92
C ASP A 150 20.81 16.50 -7.09
N LEU A 151 20.63 15.87 -8.24
CA LEU A 151 19.49 15.00 -8.56
C LEU A 151 19.73 13.55 -8.14
N SER A 152 20.92 13.22 -7.68
CA SER A 152 21.33 11.87 -7.35
C SER A 152 21.05 11.52 -5.88
N GLY A 153 20.66 10.27 -5.65
CA GLY A 153 20.41 9.73 -4.31
C GLY A 153 18.99 9.94 -3.80
N SER A 154 18.61 9.14 -2.80
CA SER A 154 17.24 9.09 -2.27
C SER A 154 16.76 10.38 -1.62
N ALA A 155 17.66 11.20 -1.11
CA ALA A 155 17.34 12.48 -0.45
C ALA A 155 17.20 13.65 -1.45
N ALA A 156 17.60 13.48 -2.72
CA ALA A 156 17.61 14.56 -3.70
C ALA A 156 16.20 15.11 -3.96
N VAL A 157 15.24 14.24 -4.23
CA VAL A 157 13.84 14.62 -4.49
C VAL A 157 13.25 15.39 -3.31
N PHE A 158 13.57 14.96 -2.08
CA PHE A 158 13.09 15.62 -0.87
C PHE A 158 13.65 17.05 -0.75
N ARG A 159 14.95 17.22 -0.93
CA ARG A 159 15.60 18.56 -0.88
C ARG A 159 15.04 19.50 -1.95
N ILE A 160 14.85 19.00 -3.17
CA ILE A 160 14.27 19.78 -4.26
C ILE A 160 12.85 20.20 -3.92
N LYS A 161 12.04 19.30 -3.40
CA LYS A 161 10.67 19.56 -2.96
C LYS A 161 10.61 20.67 -1.90
N GLU A 162 11.44 20.57 -0.87
CA GLU A 162 11.52 21.59 0.21
C GLU A 162 11.89 22.96 -0.34
N GLU A 163 12.92 23.03 -1.18
CA GLU A 163 13.36 24.29 -1.78
C GLU A 163 12.30 24.88 -2.71
N MET A 164 11.61 24.05 -3.49
CA MET A 164 10.49 24.50 -4.31
C MET A 164 9.35 25.04 -3.44
N LEU A 165 9.04 24.40 -2.31
CA LEU A 165 8.00 24.85 -1.41
C LEU A 165 8.32 26.24 -0.81
N VAL A 166 9.57 26.47 -0.42
CA VAL A 166 10.04 27.78 0.06
C VAL A 166 9.82 28.83 -1.02
N ARG A 167 10.33 28.62 -2.24
CA ARG A 167 10.22 29.59 -3.35
C ARG A 167 8.77 29.84 -3.78
N ALA A 168 7.96 28.79 -3.81
CA ALA A 168 6.54 28.94 -4.12
C ALA A 168 5.84 29.78 -3.06
N THR A 169 6.14 29.56 -1.78
CA THR A 169 5.59 30.33 -0.68
C THR A 169 6.00 31.79 -0.75
N GLU A 170 7.24 32.08 -1.09
CA GLU A 170 7.74 33.44 -1.31
C GLU A 170 7.02 34.14 -2.46
N ALA A 171 6.79 33.43 -3.57
CA ALA A 171 6.17 33.98 -4.77
C ALA A 171 4.67 34.31 -4.60
N VAL A 172 3.91 33.49 -3.86
CA VAL A 172 2.45 33.66 -3.75
C VAL A 172 1.99 34.12 -2.38
N GLY A 173 2.87 34.14 -1.40
CA GLY A 173 2.59 34.51 0.00
C GLY A 173 2.43 33.31 0.92
N GLN A 174 2.64 33.55 2.21
CA GLN A 174 2.52 32.53 3.24
C GLN A 174 1.08 32.01 3.34
N HIS A 175 0.92 30.74 3.78
CA HIS A 175 -0.36 30.10 3.99
C HIS A 175 -1.23 29.94 2.72
N GLN A 176 -0.63 29.97 1.52
CA GLN A 176 -1.32 29.65 0.29
C GLN A 176 -1.13 28.18 -0.13
N ILE A 177 0.08 27.67 0.07
CA ILE A 177 0.49 26.32 -0.33
C ILE A 177 0.76 25.48 0.90
N LYS A 178 0.16 24.31 0.99
CA LYS A 178 0.38 23.32 2.04
C LYS A 178 1.57 22.43 1.72
N ASP A 179 1.63 21.95 0.46
CA ASP A 179 2.66 21.01 0.01
C ASP A 179 2.79 21.01 -1.51
N ILE A 180 3.90 20.45 -1.99
CA ILE A 180 4.17 20.20 -3.41
C ILE A 180 4.38 18.70 -3.62
N LEU A 181 3.70 18.14 -4.60
CA LEU A 181 3.87 16.75 -5.03
C LEU A 181 4.67 16.72 -6.32
N ILE A 182 5.86 16.17 -6.29
CA ILE A 182 6.65 15.92 -7.50
C ILE A 182 6.16 14.61 -8.10
N GLN A 183 5.64 14.67 -9.33
CA GLN A 183 5.13 13.52 -10.07
C GLN A 183 6.21 12.87 -10.90
N ASP A 184 6.97 13.70 -11.63
CA ASP A 184 8.08 13.26 -12.47
C ASP A 184 9.29 14.16 -12.23
N LEU A 185 10.47 13.53 -12.17
CA LEU A 185 11.77 14.20 -12.13
C LEU A 185 12.71 13.40 -13.02
N ILE A 186 12.82 13.80 -14.28
CA ILE A 186 13.53 13.04 -15.31
C ILE A 186 14.68 13.88 -15.86
N GLN A 187 15.88 13.33 -15.74
CA GLN A 187 17.09 13.88 -16.36
C GLN A 187 17.32 13.24 -17.73
N GLN A 188 17.61 14.04 -18.73
CA GLN A 188 17.88 13.62 -20.11
C GLN A 188 19.20 14.19 -20.61
#